data_e892f04ed69ee545e6dfc85d77bf22e8
#
_entry.id   e892f04ed69ee545e6dfc85d77bf22e8
#
_cell.length_a   1.000
_cell.length_b   1.000
_cell.length_c   1.000
_cell.angle_alpha   90.00
_cell.angle_beta   90.00
_cell.angle_gamma   90.00
#
_symmetry.space_group_name_H-M   'P 1'
#
loop_
_entity.id
_entity.type
_entity.pdbx_description
1 polymer ?
#
loop_
_entity_poly.entity_id
_entity_poly.type
_entity_poly.pdbx_seq_one_letter_code
_entity_poly.pdbx_strand_id
1 'polypeptide(L)'
;MNSFDVIVIGSGPGGYVAAIRCAQLGMKTAIVEKYNHLGGTCLNVGCIPSKSLLESSEHFFQSIHEFKDHGINTGEVKIDISQTMKRKEKIVSEMHMGLDFLMKKNKIIVFNGVGAFVDPTTISIQKDNKVENIIGKNIIISTGSKPFVLPFFNVDKKRIITSTEALSLKEIPKKLIVVGAGVIGLELGSVYARMGSEVSVVDVASSVLSTMDDSLGSELKKVLSRDLGFKFYLSHQVEKITPLANTVKLVASSHSDEKLTLEGDYCLVSIGRRAYTDGLNLEAVGIKTSDTGQINVNK
;
A
#
# COMPACT_ATOMS: atom_id res chain seq x y z
N MET A 1 21.03 -29.76 5.19
CA MET A 1 19.95 -28.77 5.04
C MET A 1 19.49 -28.30 6.41
N ASN A 2 19.22 -27.01 6.56
CA ASN A 2 18.63 -26.48 7.78
C ASN A 2 17.18 -26.91 7.91
N SER A 3 16.77 -27.49 9.07
CA SER A 3 15.39 -27.92 9.32
C SER A 3 14.71 -27.06 10.38
N PHE A 4 13.42 -26.81 10.19
CA PHE A 4 12.57 -25.95 11.02
C PHE A 4 11.23 -26.65 11.33
N ASP A 5 10.59 -26.29 12.42
CA ASP A 5 9.22 -26.72 12.70
C ASP A 5 8.23 -25.90 11.86
N VAL A 6 8.55 -24.59 11.66
CA VAL A 6 7.73 -23.68 10.85
C VAL A 6 8.62 -22.82 9.95
N ILE A 7 8.26 -22.72 8.67
CA ILE A 7 8.79 -21.73 7.74
C ILE A 7 7.66 -20.77 7.35
N VAL A 8 7.90 -19.48 7.48
CA VAL A 8 6.95 -18.42 7.07
C VAL A 8 7.50 -17.75 5.81
N ILE A 9 6.72 -17.74 4.72
CA ILE A 9 7.08 -17.07 3.48
C ILE A 9 6.39 -15.70 3.43
N GLY A 10 7.19 -14.64 3.51
CA GLY A 10 6.74 -13.26 3.61
C GLY A 10 6.73 -12.72 5.04
N SER A 11 7.28 -11.54 5.23
CA SER A 11 7.48 -10.88 6.52
C SER A 11 6.53 -9.70 6.77
N GLY A 12 5.41 -9.65 6.08
CA GLY A 12 4.34 -8.68 6.38
C GLY A 12 3.69 -8.95 7.76
N PRO A 13 2.69 -8.15 8.18
CA PRO A 13 2.03 -8.32 9.49
C PRO A 13 1.52 -9.73 9.75
N GLY A 14 0.96 -10.42 8.75
CA GLY A 14 0.56 -11.82 8.89
C GLY A 14 1.76 -12.75 9.15
N GLY A 15 2.90 -12.48 8.48
CA GLY A 15 4.08 -13.34 8.56
C GLY A 15 4.90 -13.15 9.83
N TYR A 16 5.33 -11.92 10.15
CA TYR A 16 6.18 -11.71 11.32
C TYR A 16 5.44 -11.99 12.64
N VAL A 17 4.13 -11.68 12.71
CA VAL A 17 3.32 -12.01 13.90
C VAL A 17 3.21 -13.51 14.07
N ALA A 18 2.92 -14.26 13.00
CA ALA A 18 2.88 -15.72 13.04
C ALA A 18 4.23 -16.32 13.45
N ALA A 19 5.33 -15.84 12.86
CA ALA A 19 6.67 -16.31 13.17
C ALA A 19 7.04 -16.09 14.64
N ILE A 20 6.76 -14.88 15.19
CA ILE A 20 6.97 -14.58 16.61
C ILE A 20 6.15 -15.52 17.47
N ARG A 21 4.88 -15.72 17.15
CA ARG A 21 4.01 -16.60 17.95
C ARG A 21 4.48 -18.06 17.92
N CYS A 22 4.86 -18.59 16.76
CA CYS A 22 5.43 -19.92 16.64
C CYS A 22 6.71 -20.09 17.50
N ALA A 23 7.61 -19.10 17.43
CA ALA A 23 8.83 -19.13 18.22
C ALA A 23 8.56 -19.06 19.74
N GLN A 24 7.59 -18.25 20.18
CA GLN A 24 7.15 -18.18 21.60
C GLN A 24 6.54 -19.50 22.09
N LEU A 25 5.97 -20.29 21.19
CA LEU A 25 5.47 -21.64 21.48
C LEU A 25 6.57 -22.71 21.46
N GLY A 26 7.84 -22.32 21.35
CA GLY A 26 9.00 -23.22 21.36
C GLY A 26 9.33 -23.86 20.03
N MET A 27 8.69 -23.45 18.90
CA MET A 27 8.94 -23.99 17.58
C MET A 27 10.19 -23.34 16.98
N LYS A 28 11.09 -24.15 16.39
CA LYS A 28 12.20 -23.65 15.61
C LYS A 28 11.66 -23.03 14.31
N THR A 29 11.72 -21.70 14.23
CA THR A 29 11.01 -20.92 13.19
C THR A 29 11.99 -20.20 12.26
N ALA A 30 11.67 -20.22 10.96
CA ALA A 30 12.33 -19.41 9.95
C ALA A 30 11.32 -18.49 9.25
N ILE A 31 11.81 -17.36 8.75
CA ILE A 31 11.07 -16.45 7.88
C ILE A 31 11.86 -16.21 6.59
N VAL A 32 11.19 -16.24 5.45
CA VAL A 32 11.78 -15.97 4.14
C VAL A 32 11.22 -14.67 3.61
N GLU A 33 12.08 -13.67 3.38
CA GLU A 33 11.68 -12.36 2.86
C GLU A 33 12.51 -11.97 1.64
N LYS A 34 11.85 -11.57 0.56
CA LYS A 34 12.51 -11.21 -0.70
C LYS A 34 13.11 -9.80 -0.68
N TYR A 35 12.61 -8.91 0.15
CA TYR A 35 13.12 -7.56 0.29
C TYR A 35 14.17 -7.46 1.40
N ASN A 36 14.96 -6.40 1.38
CA ASN A 36 16.02 -6.19 2.36
C ASN A 36 15.50 -5.88 3.77
N HIS A 37 14.25 -5.40 3.89
CA HIS A 37 13.63 -5.05 5.15
C HIS A 37 12.39 -5.88 5.40
N LEU A 38 12.21 -6.30 6.64
CA LEU A 38 11.00 -6.97 7.11
C LEU A 38 9.81 -6.01 7.19
N GLY A 39 8.61 -6.53 7.48
CA GLY A 39 7.41 -5.73 7.72
C GLY A 39 6.44 -5.63 6.54
N GLY A 40 6.84 -6.14 5.36
CA GLY A 40 5.98 -6.22 4.18
C GLY A 40 5.42 -4.86 3.73
N THR A 41 4.28 -4.89 3.04
CA THR A 41 3.63 -3.68 2.50
C THR A 41 3.28 -2.69 3.61
N CYS A 42 2.68 -3.14 4.71
CA CYS A 42 2.17 -2.24 5.76
C CYS A 42 3.27 -1.34 6.33
N LEU A 43 4.40 -1.91 6.70
CA LEU A 43 5.49 -1.16 7.31
C LEU A 43 6.28 -0.33 6.28
N ASN A 44 6.54 -0.89 5.10
CA ASN A 44 7.46 -0.27 4.14
C ASN A 44 6.77 0.75 3.21
N VAL A 45 5.59 0.41 2.67
CA VAL A 45 4.92 1.18 1.60
C VAL A 45 3.39 1.20 1.76
N GLY A 46 2.90 1.18 2.99
CA GLY A 46 1.47 1.12 3.31
C GLY A 46 1.11 1.88 4.59
N CYS A 47 0.60 1.15 5.59
CA CYS A 47 -0.01 1.70 6.80
C CYS A 47 0.89 2.69 7.56
N ILE A 48 2.12 2.32 7.84
CA ILE A 48 3.02 3.14 8.66
C ILE A 48 3.37 4.45 7.96
N PRO A 49 3.91 4.46 6.73
CA PRO A 49 4.20 5.71 6.04
C PRO A 49 2.95 6.54 5.73
N SER A 50 1.80 5.92 5.41
CA SER A 50 0.58 6.70 5.14
C SER A 50 0.05 7.40 6.39
N LYS A 51 0.03 6.73 7.56
CA LYS A 51 -0.41 7.34 8.82
C LYS A 51 0.53 8.44 9.29
N SER A 52 1.83 8.28 9.07
CA SER A 52 2.81 9.34 9.33
C SER A 52 2.56 10.60 8.48
N LEU A 53 2.21 10.44 7.20
CA LEU A 53 1.89 11.57 6.32
C LEU A 53 0.51 12.18 6.67
N LEU A 54 -0.48 11.34 6.98
CA LEU A 54 -1.80 11.81 7.43
C LEU A 54 -1.68 12.68 8.67
N GLU A 55 -0.93 12.24 9.69
CA GLU A 55 -0.69 13.00 10.92
C GLU A 55 -0.01 14.35 10.63
N SER A 56 1.07 14.36 9.84
CA SER A 56 1.76 15.59 9.50
C SER A 56 0.89 16.57 8.70
N SER A 57 0.10 16.06 7.75
CA SER A 57 -0.82 16.88 6.97
C SER A 57 -2.00 17.40 7.79
N GLU A 58 -2.46 16.63 8.78
CA GLU A 58 -3.51 17.05 9.73
C GLU A 58 -3.04 18.23 10.58
N HIS A 59 -1.86 18.11 11.20
CA HIS A 59 -1.30 19.23 11.98
C HIS A 59 -1.12 20.51 11.16
N PHE A 60 -0.70 20.36 9.90
CA PHE A 60 -0.59 21.50 8.99
C PHE A 60 -1.96 22.12 8.71
N PHE A 61 -2.95 21.30 8.38
CA PHE A 61 -4.32 21.73 8.11
C PHE A 61 -4.93 22.43 9.32
N GLN A 62 -4.86 21.84 10.49
CA GLN A 62 -5.39 22.40 11.74
C GLN A 62 -4.72 23.72 12.09
N SER A 63 -3.41 23.84 11.88
CA SER A 63 -2.68 25.07 12.16
C SER A 63 -3.14 26.27 11.33
N ILE A 64 -3.66 26.02 10.13
CA ILE A 64 -4.17 27.05 9.21
C ILE A 64 -5.65 27.34 9.45
N HIS A 65 -6.46 26.30 9.67
CA HIS A 65 -7.93 26.40 9.61
C HIS A 65 -8.61 26.38 10.98
N GLU A 66 -8.04 25.68 11.98
CA GLU A 66 -8.75 25.37 13.23
C GLU A 66 -8.14 26.07 14.45
N PHE A 67 -6.81 26.25 14.53
CA PHE A 67 -6.13 26.80 15.71
C PHE A 67 -6.64 28.18 16.11
N LYS A 68 -7.11 28.96 15.15
CA LYS A 68 -7.69 30.28 15.38
C LYS A 68 -8.95 30.23 16.24
N ASP A 69 -9.75 29.19 16.06
CA ASP A 69 -10.98 28.97 16.85
C ASP A 69 -10.68 28.64 18.31
N HIS A 70 -9.48 28.08 18.56
CA HIS A 70 -8.95 27.84 19.91
C HIS A 70 -8.20 29.05 20.51
N GLY A 71 -8.19 30.18 19.81
CA GLY A 71 -7.45 31.37 20.25
C GLY A 71 -5.93 31.28 20.04
N ILE A 72 -5.44 30.32 19.24
CA ILE A 72 -4.03 30.12 18.96
C ILE A 72 -3.67 30.80 17.64
N ASN A 73 -2.82 31.84 17.70
CA ASN A 73 -2.31 32.55 16.54
C ASN A 73 -0.93 32.02 16.13
N THR A 74 -0.85 31.38 14.98
CA THR A 74 0.38 30.74 14.49
C THR A 74 1.19 31.63 13.52
N GLY A 75 0.63 32.74 13.06
CA GLY A 75 1.22 33.52 11.97
C GLY A 75 1.16 32.78 10.63
N GLU A 76 2.10 33.07 9.72
CA GLU A 76 2.19 32.35 8.44
C GLU A 76 2.79 30.95 8.66
N VAL A 77 2.02 29.91 8.35
CA VAL A 77 2.44 28.51 8.44
C VAL A 77 2.78 27.98 7.06
N LYS A 78 3.94 27.34 6.92
CA LYS A 78 4.39 26.69 5.69
C LYS A 78 4.75 25.22 5.97
N ILE A 79 4.42 24.34 5.05
CA ILE A 79 4.84 22.93 5.13
C ILE A 79 6.12 22.71 4.32
N ASP A 80 7.10 22.03 4.92
CA ASP A 80 8.29 21.53 4.23
C ASP A 80 8.09 20.04 3.92
N ILE A 81 7.79 19.73 2.67
CA ILE A 81 7.58 18.36 2.19
C ILE A 81 8.83 17.50 2.38
N SER A 82 10.03 18.04 2.22
CA SER A 82 11.28 17.32 2.41
C SER A 82 11.44 16.86 3.87
N GLN A 83 11.16 17.75 4.82
CA GLN A 83 11.21 17.41 6.25
C GLN A 83 10.10 16.46 6.64
N THR A 84 8.89 16.58 6.07
CA THR A 84 7.78 15.65 6.27
C THR A 84 8.15 14.24 5.79
N MET A 85 8.78 14.12 4.62
CA MET A 85 9.25 12.83 4.10
C MET A 85 10.38 12.24 4.97
N LYS A 86 11.32 13.06 5.44
CA LYS A 86 12.38 12.60 6.36
C LYS A 86 11.80 12.07 7.68
N ARG A 87 10.77 12.75 8.24
CA ARG A 87 10.06 12.26 9.44
C ARG A 87 9.45 10.89 9.19
N LYS A 88 8.73 10.72 8.08
CA LYS A 88 8.13 9.44 7.67
C LYS A 88 9.20 8.33 7.54
N GLU A 89 10.32 8.63 6.87
CA GLU A 89 11.42 7.67 6.70
C GLU A 89 12.07 7.28 8.02
N LYS A 90 12.24 8.23 8.93
CA LYS A 90 12.74 7.95 10.29
C LYS A 90 11.82 6.98 11.03
N ILE A 91 10.50 7.21 11.02
CA ILE A 91 9.52 6.31 11.67
C ILE A 91 9.60 4.90 11.08
N VAL A 92 9.66 4.77 9.76
CA VAL A 92 9.79 3.47 9.09
C VAL A 92 11.10 2.78 9.50
N SER A 93 12.21 3.52 9.55
CA SER A 93 13.52 2.99 9.97
C SER A 93 13.53 2.51 11.42
N GLU A 94 12.92 3.26 12.34
CA GLU A 94 12.78 2.87 13.74
C GLU A 94 11.95 1.58 13.89
N MET A 95 10.89 1.43 13.10
CA MET A 95 10.08 0.21 13.06
C MET A 95 10.86 -0.99 12.51
N HIS A 96 11.73 -0.81 11.50
CA HIS A 96 12.63 -1.87 11.03
C HIS A 96 13.54 -2.36 12.15
N MET A 97 14.21 -1.45 12.86
CA MET A 97 15.08 -1.81 13.98
C MET A 97 14.32 -2.58 15.07
N GLY A 98 13.09 -2.14 15.39
CA GLY A 98 12.23 -2.83 16.34
C GLY A 98 11.87 -4.26 15.90
N LEU A 99 11.55 -4.44 14.62
CA LEU A 99 11.20 -5.75 14.08
C LEU A 99 12.42 -6.68 14.01
N ASP A 100 13.58 -6.18 13.59
CA ASP A 100 14.84 -6.93 13.61
C ASP A 100 15.22 -7.38 15.04
N PHE A 101 15.02 -6.50 16.03
CA PHE A 101 15.20 -6.85 17.43
C PHE A 101 14.26 -7.97 17.86
N LEU A 102 12.98 -7.91 17.48
CA LEU A 102 12.00 -8.96 17.79
C LEU A 102 12.36 -10.31 17.15
N MET A 103 12.87 -10.32 15.94
CA MET A 103 13.35 -11.56 15.28
C MET A 103 14.51 -12.17 16.09
N LYS A 104 15.51 -11.36 16.45
CA LYS A 104 16.67 -11.79 17.25
C LYS A 104 16.24 -12.28 18.64
N LYS A 105 15.39 -11.51 19.34
CA LYS A 105 14.90 -11.85 20.69
C LYS A 105 14.18 -13.20 20.71
N ASN A 106 13.41 -13.51 19.67
CA ASN A 106 12.67 -14.76 19.54
C ASN A 106 13.46 -15.86 18.80
N LYS A 107 14.76 -15.64 18.50
CA LYS A 107 15.65 -16.61 17.81
C LYS A 107 15.09 -17.09 16.48
N ILE A 108 14.35 -16.25 15.76
CA ILE A 108 13.82 -16.52 14.44
C ILE A 108 14.92 -16.34 13.42
N ILE A 109 15.13 -17.33 12.55
CA ILE A 109 16.13 -17.26 11.47
C ILE A 109 15.49 -16.55 10.28
N VAL A 110 16.11 -15.45 9.83
CA VAL A 110 15.65 -14.69 8.68
C VAL A 110 16.50 -15.05 7.46
N PHE A 111 15.85 -15.53 6.41
CA PHE A 111 16.44 -15.76 5.10
C PHE A 111 16.01 -14.66 4.14
N ASN A 112 16.96 -14.00 3.52
CA ASN A 112 16.67 -12.98 2.51
C ASN A 112 16.75 -13.59 1.11
N GLY A 113 15.64 -13.61 0.40
CA GLY A 113 15.51 -14.16 -0.95
C GLY A 113 14.05 -14.49 -1.31
N VAL A 114 13.86 -14.89 -2.55
CA VAL A 114 12.55 -15.33 -3.06
C VAL A 114 12.34 -16.80 -2.68
N GLY A 115 11.34 -17.06 -1.84
CA GLY A 115 10.95 -18.40 -1.42
C GLY A 115 9.97 -19.04 -2.40
N ALA A 116 10.21 -20.31 -2.78
CA ALA A 116 9.32 -21.10 -3.61
C ALA A 116 9.27 -22.56 -3.12
N PHE A 117 8.13 -23.22 -3.30
CA PHE A 117 8.01 -24.65 -3.00
C PHE A 117 8.81 -25.49 -3.98
N VAL A 118 9.57 -26.44 -3.45
CA VAL A 118 10.15 -27.59 -4.19
C VAL A 118 9.24 -28.79 -4.03
N ASP A 119 8.78 -29.02 -2.79
CA ASP A 119 7.84 -30.05 -2.37
C ASP A 119 7.06 -29.53 -1.13
N PRO A 120 6.10 -30.31 -0.54
CA PRO A 120 5.29 -29.84 0.59
C PRO A 120 6.07 -29.41 1.84
N THR A 121 7.33 -29.81 1.99
CA THR A 121 8.18 -29.55 3.14
C THR A 121 9.44 -28.78 2.82
N THR A 122 9.81 -28.66 1.55
CA THR A 122 11.06 -28.03 1.11
C THR A 122 10.80 -26.70 0.41
N ILE A 123 11.43 -25.65 0.92
CA ILE A 123 11.41 -24.30 0.31
C ILE A 123 12.80 -24.02 -0.25
N SER A 124 12.85 -23.68 -1.54
CA SER A 124 14.02 -23.07 -2.18
C SER A 124 14.00 -21.57 -1.93
N ILE A 125 15.17 -21.00 -1.65
CA ILE A 125 15.36 -19.57 -1.44
C ILE A 125 16.36 -19.10 -2.48
N GLN A 126 15.92 -18.28 -3.41
CA GLN A 126 16.76 -17.71 -4.44
C GLN A 126 17.15 -16.27 -4.08
N LYS A 127 18.44 -16.01 -3.99
CA LYS A 127 19.01 -14.68 -3.86
C LYS A 127 20.15 -14.52 -4.86
N ASP A 128 20.04 -13.54 -5.74
CA ASP A 128 20.97 -13.34 -6.85
C ASP A 128 21.14 -14.63 -7.67
N ASN A 129 22.36 -15.15 -7.78
CA ASN A 129 22.66 -16.41 -8.49
C ASN A 129 22.81 -17.64 -7.56
N LYS A 130 22.40 -17.51 -6.28
CA LYS A 130 22.50 -18.58 -5.29
C LYS A 130 21.12 -19.11 -4.96
N VAL A 131 21.05 -20.44 -4.81
CA VAL A 131 19.84 -21.14 -4.35
C VAL A 131 20.20 -21.94 -3.11
N GLU A 132 19.43 -21.76 -2.05
CA GLU A 132 19.54 -22.54 -0.81
C GLU A 132 18.18 -23.21 -0.55
N ASN A 133 18.20 -24.48 -0.11
CA ASN A 133 16.98 -25.21 0.29
C ASN A 133 16.94 -25.36 1.81
N ILE A 134 15.77 -25.10 2.37
CA ILE A 134 15.45 -25.34 3.78
C ILE A 134 14.24 -26.24 3.92
N ILE A 135 14.16 -27.00 5.02
CA ILE A 135 13.08 -27.96 5.27
C ILE A 135 12.22 -27.44 6.43
N GLY A 136 10.89 -27.45 6.28
CA GLY A 136 9.93 -27.10 7.30
C GLY A 136 8.85 -28.16 7.45
N LYS A 137 8.52 -28.52 8.69
CA LYS A 137 7.38 -29.44 8.95
C LYS A 137 6.05 -28.78 8.56
N ASN A 138 5.95 -27.47 8.76
CA ASN A 138 4.79 -26.65 8.44
C ASN A 138 5.22 -25.40 7.70
N ILE A 139 4.47 -25.00 6.67
CA ILE A 139 4.75 -23.82 5.87
C ILE A 139 3.57 -22.85 5.99
N ILE A 140 3.85 -21.58 6.34
CA ILE A 140 2.86 -20.50 6.37
C ILE A 140 3.13 -19.57 5.19
N ILE A 141 2.17 -19.44 4.28
CA ILE A 141 2.23 -18.52 3.16
C ILE A 141 1.65 -17.17 3.60
N SER A 142 2.48 -16.14 3.69
CA SER A 142 2.12 -14.78 4.12
C SER A 142 2.63 -13.72 3.15
N THR A 143 2.61 -14.03 1.86
CA THR A 143 3.18 -13.19 0.79
C THR A 143 2.36 -11.93 0.49
N GLY A 144 1.18 -11.80 1.10
CA GLY A 144 0.37 -10.59 1.09
C GLY A 144 -0.23 -10.26 -0.28
N SER A 145 -0.22 -8.98 -0.62
CA SER A 145 -0.84 -8.46 -1.84
C SER A 145 -0.02 -7.32 -2.45
N LYS A 146 -0.29 -7.03 -3.73
CA LYS A 146 0.29 -5.89 -4.45
C LYS A 146 -0.81 -5.03 -5.09
N PRO A 147 -0.54 -3.73 -5.40
CA PRO A 147 -1.51 -2.90 -6.11
C PRO A 147 -2.02 -3.60 -7.37
N PHE A 148 -3.33 -3.57 -7.56
CA PHE A 148 -3.95 -4.01 -8.81
C PHE A 148 -3.89 -2.86 -9.81
N VAL A 149 -3.39 -3.15 -11.00
CA VAL A 149 -3.27 -2.19 -12.10
C VAL A 149 -3.76 -2.85 -13.36
N LEU A 150 -4.67 -2.19 -14.06
CA LEU A 150 -5.08 -2.64 -15.39
C LEU A 150 -3.97 -2.34 -16.40
N PRO A 151 -3.67 -3.26 -17.33
CA PRO A 151 -2.53 -3.10 -18.26
C PRO A 151 -2.55 -1.80 -19.05
N PHE A 152 -3.72 -1.34 -19.47
CA PHE A 152 -3.88 -0.13 -20.26
C PHE A 152 -3.70 1.20 -19.49
N PHE A 153 -3.56 1.16 -18.15
CA PHE A 153 -3.25 2.36 -17.37
C PHE A 153 -1.80 2.81 -17.51
N ASN A 154 -0.91 1.93 -18.00
CA ASN A 154 0.49 2.27 -18.31
C ASN A 154 1.21 2.99 -17.15
N VAL A 155 1.14 2.44 -15.94
CA VAL A 155 1.79 3.01 -14.76
C VAL A 155 3.30 3.14 -15.02
N ASP A 156 3.78 4.37 -15.11
CA ASP A 156 5.16 4.72 -15.42
C ASP A 156 6.00 5.00 -14.14
N LYS A 157 5.36 5.02 -12.97
CA LYS A 157 5.94 5.37 -11.66
C LYS A 157 6.54 6.78 -11.59
N LYS A 158 6.20 7.64 -12.55
CA LYS A 158 6.65 9.02 -12.62
C LYS A 158 5.49 10.00 -12.52
N ARG A 159 4.53 9.90 -13.44
CA ARG A 159 3.31 10.72 -13.47
C ARG A 159 2.05 9.88 -13.24
N ILE A 160 2.06 8.63 -13.70
CA ILE A 160 1.02 7.63 -13.40
C ILE A 160 1.61 6.70 -12.35
N ILE A 161 1.15 6.85 -11.12
CA ILE A 161 1.76 6.28 -9.91
C ILE A 161 0.79 5.38 -9.17
N THR A 162 1.33 4.50 -8.35
CA THR A 162 0.58 3.73 -7.35
C THR A 162 0.73 4.36 -5.96
N SER A 163 0.11 3.73 -4.95
CA SER A 163 0.29 4.14 -3.56
C SER A 163 1.76 4.13 -3.10
N THR A 164 2.58 3.27 -3.68
CA THR A 164 4.01 3.18 -3.33
C THR A 164 4.74 4.46 -3.68
N GLU A 165 4.59 4.96 -4.88
CA GLU A 165 5.24 6.20 -5.34
C GLU A 165 4.59 7.42 -4.68
N ALA A 166 3.27 7.41 -4.48
CA ALA A 166 2.55 8.50 -3.82
C ALA A 166 3.04 8.76 -2.38
N LEU A 167 3.53 7.73 -1.68
CA LEU A 167 4.15 7.86 -0.36
C LEU A 167 5.53 8.52 -0.37
N SER A 168 6.09 8.86 -1.53
CA SER A 168 7.47 9.32 -1.67
C SER A 168 7.63 10.45 -2.69
N LEU A 169 6.56 11.22 -2.96
CA LEU A 169 6.65 12.39 -3.84
C LEU A 169 7.58 13.44 -3.24
N LYS A 170 8.39 14.05 -4.10
CA LYS A 170 9.36 15.08 -3.70
C LYS A 170 8.76 16.50 -3.67
N GLU A 171 7.56 16.64 -4.18
CA GLU A 171 6.81 17.89 -4.29
C GLU A 171 5.34 17.68 -3.95
N ILE A 172 4.66 18.71 -3.54
CA ILE A 172 3.20 18.70 -3.36
C ILE A 172 2.60 18.99 -4.74
N PRO A 173 1.83 18.06 -5.34
CA PRO A 173 1.18 18.32 -6.61
C PRO A 173 0.16 19.45 -6.48
N LYS A 174 0.04 20.32 -7.48
CA LYS A 174 -1.06 21.30 -7.53
C LYS A 174 -2.40 20.59 -7.79
N LYS A 175 -2.38 19.60 -8.70
CA LYS A 175 -3.55 18.80 -9.07
C LYS A 175 -3.23 17.32 -9.03
N LEU A 176 -3.97 16.58 -8.21
CA LEU A 176 -3.86 15.14 -8.08
C LEU A 176 -5.15 14.47 -8.58
N ILE A 177 -5.03 13.62 -9.60
CA ILE A 177 -6.11 12.75 -10.04
C ILE A 177 -5.97 11.43 -9.30
N VAL A 178 -7.05 10.94 -8.69
CA VAL A 178 -7.12 9.66 -7.99
C VAL A 178 -8.09 8.76 -8.75
N VAL A 179 -7.62 7.61 -9.20
CA VAL A 179 -8.44 6.55 -9.80
C VAL A 179 -8.70 5.49 -8.75
N GLY A 180 -9.96 5.39 -8.32
CA GLY A 180 -10.41 4.54 -7.23
C GLY A 180 -10.76 5.31 -5.96
N ALA A 181 -12.03 5.30 -5.59
CA ALA A 181 -12.59 5.94 -4.40
C ALA A 181 -12.56 5.02 -3.15
N GLY A 182 -11.61 4.10 -3.11
CA GLY A 182 -11.34 3.23 -1.96
C GLY A 182 -10.45 3.91 -0.90
N VAL A 183 -10.23 3.20 0.22
CA VAL A 183 -9.48 3.71 1.40
C VAL A 183 -8.13 4.32 1.01
N ILE A 184 -7.33 3.62 0.21
CA ILE A 184 -5.97 4.06 -0.14
C ILE A 184 -5.98 5.36 -0.93
N GLY A 185 -6.87 5.46 -1.93
CA GLY A 185 -7.00 6.66 -2.76
C GLY A 185 -7.46 7.87 -1.95
N LEU A 186 -8.44 7.67 -1.06
CA LEU A 186 -8.98 8.73 -0.23
C LEU A 186 -8.00 9.18 0.86
N GLU A 187 -7.29 8.26 1.52
CA GLU A 187 -6.26 8.60 2.50
C GLU A 187 -5.12 9.43 1.88
N LEU A 188 -4.55 8.95 0.77
CA LEU A 188 -3.44 9.65 0.11
C LEU A 188 -3.93 10.96 -0.55
N GLY A 189 -5.13 10.97 -1.10
CA GLY A 189 -5.79 12.20 -1.56
C GLY A 189 -5.93 13.22 -0.44
N SER A 190 -6.35 12.80 0.76
CA SER A 190 -6.47 13.67 1.93
C SER A 190 -5.14 14.25 2.37
N VAL A 191 -4.06 13.45 2.36
CA VAL A 191 -2.70 13.94 2.67
C VAL A 191 -2.37 15.14 1.78
N TYR A 192 -2.52 14.99 0.47
CA TYR A 192 -2.13 16.04 -0.48
C TYR A 192 -3.13 17.20 -0.51
N ALA A 193 -4.42 16.95 -0.34
CA ALA A 193 -5.43 18.01 -0.25
C ALA A 193 -5.18 18.92 0.96
N ARG A 194 -4.89 18.36 2.14
CA ARG A 194 -4.51 19.13 3.34
C ARG A 194 -3.24 19.94 3.13
N MET A 195 -2.35 19.50 2.25
CA MET A 195 -1.14 20.23 1.85
C MET A 195 -1.36 21.24 0.72
N GLY A 196 -2.60 21.38 0.20
CA GLY A 196 -2.98 22.39 -0.80
C GLY A 196 -3.21 21.86 -2.21
N SER A 197 -3.24 20.55 -2.44
CA SER A 197 -3.56 19.98 -3.75
C SER A 197 -5.05 20.02 -4.06
N GLU A 198 -5.43 20.34 -5.30
CA GLU A 198 -6.76 20.04 -5.83
C GLU A 198 -6.87 18.55 -6.14
N VAL A 199 -7.80 17.84 -5.49
CA VAL A 199 -7.97 16.40 -5.66
C VAL A 199 -9.25 16.10 -6.43
N SER A 200 -9.10 15.34 -7.53
CA SER A 200 -10.21 14.82 -8.34
C SER A 200 -10.21 13.29 -8.29
N VAL A 201 -11.29 12.70 -7.80
CA VAL A 201 -11.45 11.25 -7.66
C VAL A 201 -12.37 10.72 -8.74
N VAL A 202 -11.93 9.72 -9.49
CA VAL A 202 -12.70 9.03 -10.54
C VAL A 202 -12.88 7.57 -10.14
N ASP A 203 -14.11 7.08 -10.12
CA ASP A 203 -14.40 5.67 -9.84
C ASP A 203 -15.56 5.16 -10.70
N VAL A 204 -15.49 3.90 -11.09
CA VAL A 204 -16.57 3.18 -11.77
C VAL A 204 -17.75 2.90 -10.84
N ALA A 205 -17.49 2.78 -9.53
CA ALA A 205 -18.53 2.62 -8.52
C ALA A 205 -19.38 3.90 -8.37
N SER A 206 -20.63 3.75 -7.99
CA SER A 206 -21.56 4.86 -7.72
C SER A 206 -21.39 5.49 -6.34
N SER A 207 -20.60 4.87 -5.45
CA SER A 207 -20.34 5.32 -4.09
C SER A 207 -18.86 5.25 -3.72
N VAL A 208 -18.43 6.05 -2.75
CA VAL A 208 -17.11 5.93 -2.14
C VAL A 208 -17.12 4.81 -1.11
N LEU A 209 -15.96 4.16 -0.90
CA LEU A 209 -15.82 3.03 0.05
C LEU A 209 -16.86 1.93 -0.18
N SER A 210 -17.12 1.55 -1.42
CA SER A 210 -18.16 0.59 -1.84
C SER A 210 -18.11 -0.79 -1.14
N THR A 211 -17.05 -1.08 -0.38
CA THR A 211 -16.90 -2.31 0.44
C THR A 211 -17.26 -2.11 1.92
N MET A 212 -17.68 -0.91 2.31
CA MET A 212 -18.09 -0.55 3.67
C MET A 212 -19.58 -0.20 3.69
N ASP A 213 -20.08 0.12 4.88
CA ASP A 213 -21.46 0.62 5.04
C ASP A 213 -21.66 1.92 4.22
N ASP A 214 -22.76 2.00 3.49
CA ASP A 214 -23.06 3.12 2.59
C ASP A 214 -23.19 4.45 3.33
N SER A 215 -23.62 4.43 4.59
CA SER A 215 -23.73 5.64 5.42
C SER A 215 -22.35 6.24 5.68
N LEU A 216 -21.33 5.42 5.93
CA LEU A 216 -19.94 5.85 6.14
C LEU A 216 -19.35 6.45 4.86
N GLY A 217 -19.57 5.79 3.72
CA GLY A 217 -19.13 6.29 2.41
C GLY A 217 -19.75 7.63 2.07
N SER A 218 -21.08 7.77 2.30
CA SER A 218 -21.81 9.00 2.04
C SER A 218 -21.35 10.16 2.92
N GLU A 219 -21.13 9.91 4.21
CA GLU A 219 -20.66 10.94 5.14
C GLU A 219 -19.23 11.35 4.84
N LEU A 220 -18.33 10.38 4.60
CA LEU A 220 -16.94 10.69 4.22
C LEU A 220 -16.87 11.53 2.95
N LYS A 221 -17.69 11.21 1.92
CA LYS A 221 -17.75 12.00 0.69
C LYS A 221 -18.13 13.46 0.98
N LYS A 222 -19.14 13.70 1.85
CA LYS A 222 -19.57 15.05 2.24
C LYS A 222 -18.44 15.81 2.93
N VAL A 223 -17.79 15.17 3.93
CA VAL A 223 -16.67 15.77 4.68
C VAL A 223 -15.52 16.12 3.74
N LEU A 224 -15.05 15.18 2.92
CA LEU A 224 -13.95 15.42 1.99
C LEU A 224 -14.27 16.52 0.96
N SER A 225 -15.51 16.59 0.47
CA SER A 225 -15.92 17.64 -0.47
C SER A 225 -16.01 19.00 0.21
N ARG A 226 -16.57 19.08 1.43
CA ARG A 226 -16.77 20.32 2.16
C ARG A 226 -15.45 20.90 2.69
N ASP A 227 -14.64 20.06 3.36
CA ASP A 227 -13.50 20.52 4.14
C ASP A 227 -12.20 20.54 3.33
N LEU A 228 -12.05 19.61 2.38
CA LEU A 228 -10.84 19.46 1.57
C LEU A 228 -11.05 19.73 0.07
N GLY A 229 -12.23 20.13 -0.35
CA GLY A 229 -12.52 20.51 -1.74
C GLY A 229 -12.43 19.37 -2.76
N PHE A 230 -12.58 18.11 -2.33
CA PHE A 230 -12.55 16.98 -3.24
C PHE A 230 -13.64 17.06 -4.30
N LYS A 231 -13.28 16.76 -5.55
CA LYS A 231 -14.21 16.60 -6.67
C LYS A 231 -14.36 15.12 -6.98
N PHE A 232 -15.60 14.62 -6.90
CA PHE A 232 -15.89 13.19 -7.14
C PHE A 232 -16.61 13.00 -8.48
N TYR A 233 -16.07 12.14 -9.31
CA TYR A 233 -16.61 11.67 -10.58
C TYR A 233 -16.86 10.16 -10.45
N LEU A 234 -17.98 9.82 -9.80
CA LEU A 234 -18.42 8.44 -9.58
C LEU A 234 -19.21 7.95 -10.79
N SER A 235 -19.38 6.63 -10.92
CA SER A 235 -19.98 5.99 -12.10
C SER A 235 -19.31 6.38 -13.43
N HIS A 236 -17.98 6.62 -13.38
CA HIS A 236 -17.16 6.94 -14.53
C HIS A 236 -16.09 5.89 -14.74
N GLN A 237 -16.09 5.28 -15.93
CA GLN A 237 -15.08 4.31 -16.32
C GLN A 237 -13.91 5.03 -16.99
N VAL A 238 -12.71 4.84 -16.46
CA VAL A 238 -11.48 5.37 -17.06
C VAL A 238 -11.19 4.61 -18.34
N GLU A 239 -11.10 5.34 -19.45
CA GLU A 239 -10.80 4.79 -20.78
C GLU A 239 -9.31 4.85 -21.08
N LYS A 240 -8.65 5.95 -20.70
CA LYS A 240 -7.25 6.20 -21.05
C LYS A 240 -6.59 7.13 -20.04
N ILE A 241 -5.34 6.83 -19.69
CA ILE A 241 -4.44 7.71 -18.95
C ILE A 241 -3.20 7.90 -19.83
N THR A 242 -2.84 9.16 -20.09
CA THR A 242 -1.74 9.52 -20.98
C THR A 242 -0.77 10.42 -20.24
N PRO A 243 0.49 10.01 -20.02
CA PRO A 243 1.50 10.90 -19.49
C PRO A 243 1.88 11.95 -20.53
N LEU A 244 1.99 13.20 -20.10
CA LEU A 244 2.50 14.34 -20.88
C LEU A 244 3.88 14.72 -20.32
N ALA A 245 4.51 15.75 -20.89
CA ALA A 245 5.85 16.16 -20.45
C ALA A 245 5.93 16.46 -18.95
N ASN A 246 4.97 17.25 -18.43
CA ASN A 246 4.94 17.68 -17.01
C ASN A 246 3.64 17.34 -16.30
N THR A 247 2.64 16.84 -16.99
CA THR A 247 1.30 16.56 -16.48
C THR A 247 0.83 15.17 -16.94
N VAL A 248 -0.36 14.79 -16.52
CA VAL A 248 -1.05 13.58 -16.97
C VAL A 248 -2.47 13.93 -17.37
N LYS A 249 -2.94 13.38 -18.48
CA LYS A 249 -4.31 13.52 -18.95
C LYS A 249 -5.06 12.22 -18.75
N LEU A 250 -6.23 12.29 -18.13
CA LEU A 250 -7.17 11.20 -17.95
C LEU A 250 -8.43 11.47 -18.76
N VAL A 251 -8.92 10.44 -19.45
CA VAL A 251 -10.21 10.42 -20.13
C VAL A 251 -11.05 9.31 -19.52
N ALA A 252 -12.28 9.64 -19.14
CA ALA A 252 -13.28 8.70 -18.63
C ALA A 252 -14.64 8.98 -19.25
N SER A 253 -15.53 8.01 -19.18
CA SER A 253 -16.93 8.17 -19.60
C SER A 253 -17.88 7.70 -18.50
N SER A 254 -19.02 8.40 -18.40
CA SER A 254 -20.13 7.93 -17.57
C SER A 254 -20.93 6.83 -18.26
N HIS A 255 -21.86 6.18 -17.55
CA HIS A 255 -22.77 5.22 -18.16
C HIS A 255 -23.71 5.85 -19.24
N SER A 256 -23.84 7.17 -19.25
CA SER A 256 -24.59 7.93 -20.28
C SER A 256 -23.69 8.45 -21.41
N ASP A 257 -22.49 7.89 -21.57
CA ASP A 257 -21.47 8.27 -22.57
C ASP A 257 -21.00 9.74 -22.49
N GLU A 258 -21.24 10.40 -21.35
CA GLU A 258 -20.72 11.73 -21.09
C GLU A 258 -19.22 11.66 -20.86
N LYS A 259 -18.46 12.39 -21.67
CA LYS A 259 -16.98 12.38 -21.65
C LYS A 259 -16.45 13.34 -20.59
N LEU A 260 -15.64 12.81 -19.70
CA LEU A 260 -14.86 13.53 -18.72
C LEU A 260 -13.39 13.57 -19.15
N THR A 261 -12.80 14.75 -19.16
CA THR A 261 -11.36 14.92 -19.34
C THR A 261 -10.79 15.68 -18.16
N LEU A 262 -9.78 15.10 -17.49
CA LEU A 262 -9.05 15.71 -16.39
C LEU A 262 -7.57 15.84 -16.74
N GLU A 263 -6.92 16.89 -16.25
CA GLU A 263 -5.47 17.08 -16.32
C GLU A 263 -4.93 17.40 -14.93
N GLY A 264 -3.82 16.75 -14.56
CA GLY A 264 -3.18 16.92 -13.26
C GLY A 264 -1.67 16.69 -13.32
N ASP A 265 -0.96 17.01 -12.23
CA ASP A 265 0.48 16.78 -12.14
C ASP A 265 0.80 15.28 -12.00
N TYR A 266 -0.06 14.56 -11.28
CA TYR A 266 0.03 13.12 -11.08
C TYR A 266 -1.35 12.46 -11.16
N CYS A 267 -1.33 11.17 -11.53
CA CYS A 267 -2.50 10.29 -11.47
C CYS A 267 -2.17 9.10 -10.56
N LEU A 268 -2.82 9.03 -9.40
CA LEU A 268 -2.72 7.93 -8.46
C LEU A 268 -3.71 6.82 -8.84
N VAL A 269 -3.20 5.66 -9.23
CA VAL A 269 -4.00 4.46 -9.50
C VAL A 269 -4.14 3.64 -8.22
N SER A 270 -5.36 3.56 -7.67
CA SER A 270 -5.69 2.91 -6.39
C SER A 270 -6.98 2.09 -6.46
N ILE A 271 -7.15 1.33 -7.55
CA ILE A 271 -8.36 0.56 -7.88
C ILE A 271 -8.47 -0.80 -7.17
N GLY A 272 -7.61 -1.05 -6.19
CA GLY A 272 -7.62 -2.26 -5.39
C GLY A 272 -6.26 -2.94 -5.29
N ARG A 273 -6.29 -4.15 -4.74
CA ARG A 273 -5.11 -4.98 -4.52
C ARG A 273 -5.40 -6.41 -4.95
N ARG A 274 -4.39 -7.14 -5.43
CA ARG A 274 -4.48 -8.56 -5.73
C ARG A 274 -3.54 -9.36 -4.84
N ALA A 275 -3.89 -10.62 -4.54
CA ALA A 275 -3.03 -11.55 -3.84
C ALA A 275 -1.68 -11.69 -4.57
N TYR A 276 -0.60 -11.81 -3.82
CA TYR A 276 0.73 -11.96 -4.37
C TYR A 276 1.21 -13.40 -4.16
N THR A 277 0.93 -14.24 -5.13
CA THR A 277 1.28 -15.67 -5.15
C THR A 277 2.26 -16.01 -6.27
N ASP A 278 2.66 -14.99 -7.06
CA ASP A 278 3.58 -15.17 -8.19
C ASP A 278 4.94 -15.73 -7.69
N GLY A 279 5.44 -16.76 -8.36
CA GLY A 279 6.76 -17.35 -8.10
C GLY A 279 6.82 -18.31 -6.90
N LEU A 280 5.71 -18.58 -6.21
CA LEU A 280 5.66 -19.54 -5.10
C LEU A 280 5.75 -21.00 -5.53
N ASN A 281 5.54 -21.33 -6.82
CA ASN A 281 5.48 -22.69 -7.34
C ASN A 281 4.40 -23.55 -6.64
N LEU A 282 3.21 -22.99 -6.47
CA LEU A 282 2.09 -23.62 -5.75
C LEU A 282 1.63 -24.93 -6.39
N GLU A 283 1.81 -25.07 -7.70
CA GLU A 283 1.47 -26.28 -8.46
C GLU A 283 2.25 -27.51 -8.00
N ALA A 284 3.53 -27.32 -7.60
CA ALA A 284 4.38 -28.40 -7.10
C ALA A 284 3.84 -29.07 -5.82
N VAL A 285 2.92 -28.37 -5.12
CA VAL A 285 2.31 -28.84 -3.86
C VAL A 285 0.79 -28.98 -3.96
N GLY A 286 0.23 -28.93 -5.18
CA GLY A 286 -1.20 -29.12 -5.44
C GLY A 286 -2.10 -28.00 -4.92
N ILE A 287 -1.55 -26.82 -4.59
CA ILE A 287 -2.33 -25.68 -4.12
C ILE A 287 -2.90 -24.94 -5.34
N LYS A 288 -4.22 -24.72 -5.31
CA LYS A 288 -4.95 -23.99 -6.36
C LYS A 288 -5.28 -22.57 -5.90
N THR A 289 -5.29 -21.65 -6.87
CA THR A 289 -5.72 -20.28 -6.66
C THR A 289 -7.02 -19.99 -7.40
N SER A 290 -7.75 -18.97 -6.96
CA SER A 290 -8.83 -18.37 -7.73
C SER A 290 -8.28 -17.55 -8.90
N ASP A 291 -9.17 -17.08 -9.79
CA ASP A 291 -8.84 -16.20 -10.91
C ASP A 291 -8.21 -14.87 -10.46
N THR A 292 -8.46 -14.46 -9.22
CA THR A 292 -7.86 -13.26 -8.59
C THR A 292 -6.54 -13.55 -7.88
N GLY A 293 -6.01 -14.77 -7.98
CA GLY A 293 -4.75 -15.23 -7.39
C GLY A 293 -4.82 -15.55 -5.89
N GLN A 294 -6.01 -15.59 -5.29
CA GLN A 294 -6.18 -15.98 -3.89
C GLN A 294 -6.06 -17.49 -3.74
N ILE A 295 -5.32 -17.94 -2.72
CA ILE A 295 -5.21 -19.36 -2.39
C ILE A 295 -6.54 -19.85 -1.84
N ASN A 296 -7.04 -20.96 -2.39
CA ASN A 296 -8.24 -21.63 -1.88
C ASN A 296 -7.91 -22.31 -0.55
N VAL A 297 -8.64 -21.96 0.49
CA VAL A 297 -8.47 -22.52 1.83
C VAL A 297 -9.73 -23.28 2.27
N ASN A 298 -9.58 -24.26 3.15
CA ASN A 298 -10.68 -24.90 3.84
C ASN A 298 -11.21 -23.98 4.96
N LYS A 299 -12.38 -24.37 5.50
CA LYS A 299 -13.02 -23.68 6.64
C LYS A 299 -12.26 -23.94 7.94
#